data_5e7dd6abb11f5db6e9b92793229e444f
#
_entry.id   5e7dd6abb11f5db6e9b92793229e444f
#
_cell.length_a   1.000
_cell.length_b   1.000
_cell.length_c   1.000
_cell.angle_alpha   90.00
_cell.angle_beta   90.00
_cell.angle_gamma   90.00
#
_symmetry.space_group_name_H-M   'P 1'
#
loop_
_entity.id
_entity.type
_entity.pdbx_description
1 polymer ?
#
loop_
_entity_poly.entity_id
_entity_poly.type
_entity_poly.pdbx_seq_one_letter_code
_entity_poly.pdbx_strand_id
1 'polypeptide(L)'
;AHTPTREACLALKSRVLLYAASPLFNERPIEIGNELIGYASYDRERWNDAAKAAKTFIDEYGPNGNGAYGLTQSTSDGDNRDFRDVFLGFYNKTNNPEVIFYRPGGEDKSIESNNGPLGFSGDNLGKGRTLPTQNLVDAFPMKDGMFAGQGSKYTLNQSNPYENRDPRLDYTILHHGSSWLNNTLDISIGGVNNPSNSAEYSKTGYYMCKFMGKFGEESQYGNKIHLWVMFRYAEMLLNYAEAMNEYLSSPSQDVYDAIIALRARAGIEAGNDESPYGLKKNMTQAEMREVIQNERRIEMAFEEQRYWDIRRWRIAEEIFKNPLEGLEIRVKGNTTSFNEVDVLSTTFDVKRYLYPIPYNEVVKNDNMIQNPKW
;
A
#
# COMPACT_ATOMS: atom_id res chain seq x y z
N ALA A 1 -22.82 -5.22 -3.14
CA ALA A 1 -23.48 -5.14 -4.44
C ALA A 1 -22.60 -5.83 -5.46
N HIS A 2 -23.14 -6.71 -6.27
CA HIS A 2 -22.40 -7.43 -7.33
C HIS A 2 -22.45 -6.66 -8.66
N THR A 3 -23.17 -5.54 -8.67
CA THR A 3 -23.38 -4.71 -9.85
C THR A 3 -22.61 -3.38 -9.69
N PRO A 4 -21.88 -2.92 -10.69
CA PRO A 4 -21.26 -1.61 -10.65
C PRO A 4 -22.31 -0.52 -10.38
N THR A 5 -22.04 0.31 -9.37
CA THR A 5 -22.87 1.46 -9.00
C THR A 5 -22.31 2.74 -9.64
N ARG A 6 -23.07 3.85 -9.55
CA ARG A 6 -22.57 5.16 -10.00
C ARG A 6 -21.27 5.53 -9.27
N GLU A 7 -21.20 5.25 -7.98
CA GLU A 7 -20.01 5.51 -7.15
C GLU A 7 -18.80 4.70 -7.61
N ALA A 8 -18.99 3.43 -7.95
CA ALA A 8 -17.93 2.59 -8.52
C ALA A 8 -17.43 3.13 -9.88
N CYS A 9 -18.34 3.64 -10.73
CA CYS A 9 -18.00 4.28 -11.98
C CYS A 9 -17.20 5.58 -11.77
N LEU A 10 -17.56 6.39 -10.77
CA LEU A 10 -16.85 7.62 -10.44
C LEU A 10 -15.46 7.32 -9.87
N ALA A 11 -15.32 6.28 -9.03
CA ALA A 11 -14.04 5.82 -8.53
C ALA A 11 -13.12 5.33 -9.66
N LEU A 12 -13.67 4.54 -10.58
CA LEU A 12 -12.94 4.12 -11.79
C LEU A 12 -12.52 5.31 -12.64
N LYS A 13 -13.42 6.28 -12.87
CA LYS A 13 -13.10 7.51 -13.61
C LYS A 13 -11.94 8.27 -12.97
N SER A 14 -11.95 8.41 -11.64
CA SER A 14 -10.85 9.05 -10.89
C SER A 14 -9.52 8.34 -11.15
N ARG A 15 -9.47 7.01 -11.03
CA ARG A 15 -8.25 6.23 -11.28
C ARG A 15 -7.77 6.34 -12.72
N VAL A 16 -8.66 6.23 -13.70
CA VAL A 16 -8.32 6.31 -15.13
C VAL A 16 -7.74 7.68 -15.48
N LEU A 17 -8.36 8.77 -15.03
CA LEU A 17 -7.88 10.12 -15.30
C LEU A 17 -6.55 10.41 -14.58
N LEU A 18 -6.35 9.91 -13.36
CA LEU A 18 -5.07 10.00 -12.66
C LEU A 18 -3.95 9.30 -13.45
N TYR A 19 -4.22 8.10 -13.96
CA TYR A 19 -3.24 7.36 -14.76
C TYR A 19 -2.93 8.09 -16.07
N ALA A 20 -3.95 8.59 -16.76
CA ALA A 20 -3.80 9.37 -17.98
C ALA A 20 -2.99 10.66 -17.78
N ALA A 21 -3.12 11.32 -16.62
CA ALA A 21 -2.35 12.50 -16.25
C ALA A 21 -0.90 12.17 -15.85
N SER A 22 -0.63 10.92 -15.47
CA SER A 22 0.68 10.52 -14.90
C SER A 22 1.82 10.56 -15.92
N PRO A 23 3.08 10.69 -15.48
CA PRO A 23 4.24 10.90 -16.34
C PRO A 23 4.39 9.91 -17.50
N LEU A 24 4.06 8.63 -17.29
CA LEU A 24 4.16 7.61 -18.33
C LEU A 24 3.34 7.94 -19.58
N PHE A 25 2.20 8.58 -19.43
CA PHE A 25 1.29 8.87 -20.55
C PHE A 25 1.28 10.34 -20.96
N ASN A 26 1.50 11.26 -20.01
CA ASN A 26 1.34 12.69 -20.20
C ASN A 26 2.66 13.46 -20.41
N GLU A 27 3.79 12.95 -19.89
CA GLU A 27 5.05 13.71 -19.90
C GLU A 27 6.21 12.93 -20.53
N ARG A 28 6.36 11.66 -20.16
CA ARG A 28 7.49 10.82 -20.52
C ARG A 28 7.04 9.47 -21.08
N PRO A 29 6.34 9.44 -22.23
CA PRO A 29 5.95 8.18 -22.86
C PRO A 29 7.19 7.37 -23.24
N ILE A 30 7.02 6.07 -23.47
CA ILE A 30 8.13 5.19 -23.88
C ILE A 30 8.65 5.59 -25.26
N GLU A 31 7.77 6.03 -26.14
CA GLU A 31 8.07 6.47 -27.49
C GLU A 31 7.36 7.81 -27.76
N ILE A 32 8.16 8.84 -27.95
CA ILE A 32 7.66 10.19 -28.20
C ILE A 32 6.97 10.24 -29.58
N GLY A 33 5.78 10.82 -29.63
CA GLY A 33 5.00 10.96 -30.88
C GLY A 33 4.13 9.75 -31.23
N ASN A 34 4.18 8.68 -30.45
CA ASN A 34 3.29 7.53 -30.61
C ASN A 34 2.02 7.73 -29.75
N GLU A 35 0.97 8.26 -30.40
CA GLU A 35 -0.31 8.59 -29.74
C GLU A 35 -1.13 7.37 -29.31
N LEU A 36 -0.72 6.15 -29.69
CA LEU A 36 -1.37 4.91 -29.23
C LEU A 36 -0.98 4.54 -27.79
N ILE A 37 0.17 5.06 -27.30
CA ILE A 37 0.73 4.67 -26.00
C ILE A 37 1.01 5.87 -25.07
N GLY A 38 0.72 7.07 -25.50
CA GLY A 38 0.88 8.29 -24.73
C GLY A 38 0.37 9.50 -25.48
N TYR A 39 0.26 10.62 -24.81
CA TYR A 39 -0.15 11.86 -25.43
C TYR A 39 0.99 12.52 -26.22
N ALA A 40 0.66 13.23 -27.29
CA ALA A 40 1.65 13.91 -28.12
C ALA A 40 2.43 15.01 -27.38
N SER A 41 1.82 15.63 -26.36
CA SER A 41 2.42 16.69 -25.56
C SER A 41 1.92 16.66 -24.12
N TYR A 42 2.77 17.15 -23.23
CA TYR A 42 2.39 17.42 -21.85
C TYR A 42 1.23 18.43 -21.81
N ASP A 43 0.24 18.11 -20.99
CA ASP A 43 -0.86 19.00 -20.70
C ASP A 43 -1.19 18.93 -19.20
N ARG A 44 -1.00 20.07 -18.52
CA ARG A 44 -1.25 20.22 -17.09
C ARG A 44 -2.72 20.06 -16.73
N GLU A 45 -3.62 20.37 -17.66
CA GLU A 45 -5.07 20.28 -17.39
C GLU A 45 -5.54 18.83 -17.17
N ARG A 46 -4.80 17.81 -17.64
CA ARG A 46 -5.10 16.42 -17.32
C ARG A 46 -5.03 16.14 -15.83
N TRP A 47 -4.10 16.78 -15.11
CA TRP A 47 -4.03 16.71 -13.65
C TRP A 47 -5.24 17.38 -12.99
N ASN A 48 -5.68 18.52 -13.51
CA ASN A 48 -6.90 19.21 -13.06
C ASN A 48 -8.14 18.34 -13.25
N ASP A 49 -8.27 17.67 -14.39
CA ASP A 49 -9.38 16.77 -14.67
C ASP A 49 -9.38 15.54 -13.75
N ALA A 50 -8.21 14.99 -13.45
CA ALA A 50 -8.06 13.93 -12.47
C ALA A 50 -8.44 14.39 -11.06
N ALA A 51 -7.99 15.58 -10.64
CA ALA A 51 -8.34 16.18 -9.36
C ALA A 51 -9.85 16.42 -9.25
N LYS A 52 -10.48 16.99 -10.27
CA LYS A 52 -11.94 17.20 -10.33
C LYS A 52 -12.72 15.90 -10.23
N ALA A 53 -12.25 14.83 -10.88
CA ALA A 53 -12.92 13.54 -10.83
C ALA A 53 -12.90 12.93 -9.42
N ALA A 54 -11.75 12.98 -8.74
CA ALA A 54 -11.64 12.54 -7.34
C ALA A 54 -12.46 13.44 -6.41
N LYS A 55 -12.37 14.77 -6.58
CA LYS A 55 -13.11 15.76 -5.80
C LYS A 55 -14.61 15.59 -5.92
N THR A 56 -15.12 15.32 -7.13
CA THR A 56 -16.55 15.03 -7.35
C THR A 56 -17.03 13.90 -6.48
N PHE A 57 -16.26 12.80 -6.38
CA PHE A 57 -16.61 11.69 -5.49
C PHE A 57 -16.60 12.12 -4.02
N ILE A 58 -15.55 12.83 -3.59
CA ILE A 58 -15.37 13.28 -2.21
C ILE A 58 -16.50 14.23 -1.79
N ASP A 59 -16.86 15.18 -2.65
CA ASP A 59 -17.89 16.20 -2.35
C ASP A 59 -19.30 15.63 -2.38
N GLU A 60 -19.60 14.70 -3.31
CA GLU A 60 -20.96 14.15 -3.41
C GLU A 60 -21.22 13.06 -2.37
N TYR A 61 -20.21 12.23 -2.05
CA TYR A 61 -20.38 11.00 -1.28
C TYR A 61 -19.56 10.91 -0.01
N GLY A 62 -18.58 11.78 0.16
CA GLY A 62 -17.76 11.84 1.37
C GLY A 62 -18.50 12.40 2.60
N PRO A 63 -17.80 12.52 3.73
CA PRO A 63 -18.39 12.96 5.00
C PRO A 63 -19.08 14.32 4.95
N ASN A 64 -18.58 15.25 4.13
CA ASN A 64 -19.15 16.59 3.94
C ASN A 64 -20.22 16.63 2.82
N GLY A 65 -20.43 15.54 2.10
CA GLY A 65 -21.49 15.36 1.11
C GLY A 65 -22.72 14.65 1.71
N ASN A 66 -23.12 13.55 1.08
CA ASN A 66 -24.22 12.74 1.63
C ASN A 66 -23.78 11.76 2.74
N GLY A 67 -22.48 11.71 3.07
CA GLY A 67 -21.92 10.86 4.13
C GLY A 67 -21.97 9.36 3.84
N ALA A 68 -22.17 8.96 2.59
CA ALA A 68 -22.27 7.55 2.22
C ALA A 68 -20.94 6.80 2.32
N TYR A 69 -19.83 7.50 2.18
CA TYR A 69 -18.48 6.97 2.26
C TYR A 69 -17.58 7.84 3.15
N GLY A 70 -16.56 7.23 3.70
CA GLY A 70 -15.58 7.90 4.55
C GLY A 70 -14.48 6.93 4.94
N LEU A 71 -13.50 7.39 5.69
CA LEU A 71 -12.51 6.50 6.30
C LEU A 71 -13.17 5.74 7.45
N THR A 72 -12.90 4.45 7.53
CA THR A 72 -13.36 3.62 8.65
C THR A 72 -12.74 4.14 9.95
N GLN A 73 -13.57 4.47 10.95
CA GLN A 73 -13.15 5.01 12.23
C GLN A 73 -13.25 3.96 13.33
N SER A 74 -12.35 4.00 14.30
CA SER A 74 -12.43 3.15 15.50
C SER A 74 -13.66 3.49 16.34
N THR A 75 -14.34 2.46 16.79
CA THR A 75 -15.54 2.61 17.59
C THR A 75 -15.23 2.57 19.08
N SER A 76 -14.36 3.38 19.62
CA SER A 76 -14.35 3.66 21.07
C SER A 76 -13.16 3.20 21.93
N ASP A 77 -12.33 2.25 21.56
CA ASP A 77 -11.40 1.67 22.55
C ASP A 77 -9.90 1.96 22.35
N GLY A 78 -9.56 2.92 21.48
CA GLY A 78 -8.15 3.27 21.23
C GLY A 78 -7.33 2.16 20.55
N ASP A 79 -8.00 1.07 20.21
CA ASP A 79 -7.43 -0.05 19.49
C ASP A 79 -7.60 0.20 17.98
N ASN A 80 -6.49 0.39 17.27
CA ASN A 80 -6.44 0.72 15.84
C ASN A 80 -6.94 -0.42 14.93
N ARG A 81 -8.09 -1.01 15.25
CA ARG A 81 -8.69 -2.12 14.48
C ARG A 81 -9.12 -1.72 13.07
N ASP A 82 -9.27 -0.47 12.80
CA ASP A 82 -9.98 0.07 11.64
C ASP A 82 -9.35 -0.25 10.30
N PHE A 83 -8.04 -0.19 10.24
CA PHE A 83 -7.34 -0.41 8.98
C PHE A 83 -7.48 -1.87 8.47
N ARG A 84 -7.42 -2.86 9.35
CA ARG A 84 -7.60 -4.28 8.99
C ARG A 84 -9.06 -4.64 8.74
N ASP A 85 -9.97 -3.99 9.45
CA ASP A 85 -11.39 -4.28 9.36
C ASP A 85 -12.01 -3.88 8.02
N VAL A 86 -11.33 -3.01 7.25
CA VAL A 86 -11.73 -2.68 5.88
C VAL A 86 -11.83 -3.93 4.98
N PHE A 87 -11.01 -4.95 5.24
CA PHE A 87 -10.87 -6.12 4.38
C PHE A 87 -11.54 -7.38 4.92
N LEU A 88 -12.08 -7.33 6.13
CA LEU A 88 -12.61 -8.49 6.84
C LEU A 88 -14.13 -8.38 7.08
N GLY A 89 -14.80 -9.54 7.09
CA GLY A 89 -16.20 -9.65 7.43
C GLY A 89 -17.16 -9.35 6.29
N PHE A 90 -18.44 -9.34 6.60
CA PHE A 90 -19.47 -8.96 5.64
C PHE A 90 -19.47 -7.46 5.41
N TYR A 91 -19.57 -7.07 4.14
CA TYR A 91 -19.78 -5.68 3.81
C TYR A 91 -21.11 -5.18 4.38
N ASN A 92 -20.99 -4.17 5.24
CA ASN A 92 -22.10 -3.36 5.72
C ASN A 92 -21.65 -1.90 5.65
N LYS A 93 -22.34 -1.06 4.88
CA LYS A 93 -22.02 0.37 4.74
C LYS A 93 -21.93 1.10 6.08
N THR A 94 -22.72 0.69 7.06
CA THR A 94 -22.72 1.31 8.39
C THR A 94 -21.44 1.01 9.16
N ASN A 95 -20.89 -0.20 9.00
CA ASN A 95 -19.69 -0.66 9.72
C ASN A 95 -18.40 -0.49 8.92
N ASN A 96 -18.50 -0.37 7.60
CA ASN A 96 -17.37 -0.21 6.70
C ASN A 96 -17.70 0.79 5.59
N PRO A 97 -17.71 2.10 5.91
CA PRO A 97 -18.03 3.15 4.95
C PRO A 97 -16.92 3.37 3.91
N GLU A 98 -15.77 2.73 4.07
CA GLU A 98 -14.61 2.95 3.21
C GLU A 98 -14.69 2.20 1.87
N VAL A 99 -15.36 1.04 1.84
CA VAL A 99 -15.43 0.18 0.66
C VAL A 99 -16.43 0.69 -0.36
N ILE A 100 -15.93 1.07 -1.54
CA ILE A 100 -16.75 1.56 -2.67
C ILE A 100 -17.16 0.41 -3.57
N PHE A 101 -16.20 -0.43 -3.98
CA PHE A 101 -16.46 -1.57 -4.84
C PHE A 101 -15.55 -2.74 -4.48
N TYR A 102 -16.11 -3.92 -4.40
CA TYR A 102 -15.41 -5.11 -3.96
C TYR A 102 -15.96 -6.37 -4.61
N ARG A 103 -15.13 -7.39 -4.69
CA ARG A 103 -15.52 -8.75 -4.96
C ARG A 103 -15.68 -9.49 -3.63
N PRO A 104 -16.84 -10.05 -3.31
CA PRO A 104 -17.01 -10.85 -2.10
C PRO A 104 -16.20 -12.14 -2.24
N GLY A 105 -15.47 -12.51 -1.19
CA GLY A 105 -14.87 -13.82 -1.02
C GLY A 105 -15.85 -14.82 -0.40
N GLY A 106 -15.49 -16.10 -0.42
CA GLY A 106 -16.13 -17.12 0.40
C GLY A 106 -15.67 -17.02 1.85
N GLU A 107 -16.32 -17.79 2.70
CA GLU A 107 -15.87 -18.00 4.08
C GLU A 107 -14.85 -19.14 4.09
N ASP A 108 -13.58 -18.80 4.13
CA ASP A 108 -12.47 -19.75 4.15
C ASP A 108 -11.27 -19.21 4.93
N LYS A 109 -10.20 -19.97 5.05
CA LYS A 109 -8.92 -19.57 5.64
C LYS A 109 -7.76 -19.67 4.66
N SER A 110 -8.04 -19.56 3.38
CA SER A 110 -7.00 -19.72 2.34
C SER A 110 -5.93 -18.63 2.38
N ILE A 111 -6.30 -17.40 2.73
CA ILE A 111 -5.35 -16.30 2.87
C ILE A 111 -4.42 -16.58 4.04
N GLU A 112 -4.96 -16.96 5.19
CA GLU A 112 -4.21 -17.27 6.40
C GLU A 112 -3.28 -18.47 6.19
N SER A 113 -3.81 -19.59 5.67
CA SER A 113 -3.04 -20.81 5.46
C SER A 113 -1.95 -20.66 4.38
N ASN A 114 -2.13 -19.78 3.40
CA ASN A 114 -1.10 -19.53 2.40
C ASN A 114 -0.05 -18.50 2.86
N ASN A 115 -0.41 -17.52 3.68
CA ASN A 115 0.46 -16.39 4.00
C ASN A 115 0.86 -16.30 5.48
N GLY A 116 0.19 -17.03 6.35
CA GLY A 116 0.51 -17.06 7.78
C GLY A 116 1.93 -17.58 8.05
N PRO A 117 2.47 -17.26 9.24
CA PRO A 117 3.82 -17.63 9.62
C PRO A 117 4.03 -19.15 9.62
N LEU A 118 5.24 -19.58 9.30
CA LEU A 118 5.71 -20.96 9.48
C LEU A 118 5.77 -21.33 10.98
N GLY A 119 5.95 -22.62 11.26
CA GLY A 119 6.17 -23.13 12.63
C GLY A 119 4.90 -23.53 13.37
N PHE A 120 3.72 -23.32 12.80
CA PHE A 120 2.45 -23.84 13.31
C PHE A 120 2.11 -25.16 12.62
N SER A 121 1.29 -26.00 13.27
CA SER A 121 0.97 -27.34 12.79
C SER A 121 -0.53 -27.58 12.68
N GLY A 122 -0.92 -28.68 12.02
CA GLY A 122 -2.32 -29.06 11.85
C GLY A 122 -3.12 -28.01 11.09
N ASP A 123 -4.26 -27.67 11.61
CA ASP A 123 -5.16 -26.67 11.01
C ASP A 123 -4.65 -25.23 11.06
N ASN A 124 -3.63 -24.97 11.88
CA ASN A 124 -3.02 -23.64 12.05
C ASN A 124 -1.82 -23.39 11.13
N LEU A 125 -1.50 -24.34 10.23
CA LEU A 125 -0.35 -24.29 9.33
C LEU A 125 -0.40 -23.02 8.44
N GLY A 126 0.68 -22.25 8.49
CA GLY A 126 1.00 -21.17 7.57
C GLY A 126 2.11 -21.56 6.59
N LYS A 127 2.08 -21.04 5.37
CA LYS A 127 3.07 -21.35 4.30
C LYS A 127 3.98 -20.18 3.96
N GLY A 128 3.75 -19.00 4.54
CA GLY A 128 4.59 -17.82 4.32
C GLY A 128 4.82 -17.44 2.87
N ARG A 129 3.80 -17.55 1.99
CA ARG A 129 3.99 -17.34 0.55
C ARG A 129 4.19 -15.89 0.14
N THR A 130 3.66 -14.94 0.92
CA THR A 130 3.85 -13.50 0.70
C THR A 130 4.79 -12.96 1.77
N LEU A 131 5.99 -12.62 1.33
CA LEU A 131 7.06 -12.12 2.19
C LEU A 131 7.29 -10.63 1.91
N PRO A 132 6.87 -9.73 2.83
CA PRO A 132 7.19 -8.31 2.74
C PRO A 132 8.69 -8.08 2.73
N THR A 133 9.16 -7.06 2.01
CA THR A 133 10.58 -6.70 1.95
C THR A 133 10.94 -5.68 3.02
N GLN A 134 12.22 -5.60 3.41
CA GLN A 134 12.75 -4.53 4.27
C GLN A 134 12.45 -3.15 3.66
N ASN A 135 12.60 -3.00 2.34
CA ASN A 135 12.25 -1.77 1.63
C ASN A 135 10.80 -1.30 1.85
N LEU A 136 9.85 -2.21 2.11
CA LEU A 136 8.49 -1.83 2.50
C LEU A 136 8.43 -1.44 3.98
N VAL A 137 9.12 -2.14 4.86
CA VAL A 137 9.20 -1.80 6.29
C VAL A 137 9.77 -0.39 6.48
N ASP A 138 10.82 -0.05 5.73
CA ASP A 138 11.47 1.27 5.81
C ASP A 138 10.56 2.40 5.30
N ALA A 139 9.60 2.10 4.45
CA ALA A 139 8.63 3.07 3.98
C ALA A 139 7.66 3.57 5.07
N PHE A 140 7.47 2.81 6.13
CA PHE A 140 6.66 3.25 7.27
C PHE A 140 7.45 4.26 8.10
N PRO A 141 6.96 5.49 8.33
CA PRO A 141 7.63 6.47 9.19
C PRO A 141 7.54 6.07 10.67
N MET A 142 8.04 6.93 11.54
CA MET A 142 7.79 6.83 12.97
C MET A 142 6.34 7.28 13.27
N LYS A 143 5.84 7.00 14.46
CA LYS A 143 4.43 7.28 14.83
C LYS A 143 4.08 8.77 14.91
N ASP A 144 5.07 9.65 14.83
CA ASP A 144 4.86 11.10 14.65
C ASP A 144 4.74 11.51 13.16
N GLY A 145 4.77 10.55 12.24
CA GLY A 145 4.62 10.77 10.81
C GLY A 145 5.89 11.22 10.07
N MET A 146 7.02 11.31 10.77
CA MET A 146 8.33 11.67 10.22
C MET A 146 9.28 10.47 10.23
N PHE A 147 10.27 10.47 9.35
CA PHE A 147 11.32 9.45 9.36
C PHE A 147 12.35 9.72 10.45
N ALA A 148 12.87 8.66 11.06
CA ALA A 148 13.97 8.75 12.02
C ALA A 148 15.18 9.46 11.40
N GLY A 149 15.76 10.42 12.12
CA GLY A 149 16.84 11.25 11.61
C GLY A 149 16.44 12.33 10.61
N GLN A 150 15.15 12.43 10.26
CA GLN A 150 14.62 13.42 9.32
C GLN A 150 13.55 14.34 9.98
N GLY A 151 13.71 14.62 11.26
CA GLY A 151 12.82 15.50 12.00
C GLY A 151 11.91 14.81 13.00
N SER A 152 11.83 13.47 12.98
CA SER A 152 11.12 12.72 14.01
C SER A 152 11.74 12.93 15.40
N LYS A 153 10.89 13.02 16.43
CA LYS A 153 11.32 12.97 17.82
C LYS A 153 11.73 11.57 18.27
N TYR A 154 11.41 10.55 17.48
CA TYR A 154 11.77 9.16 17.72
C TYR A 154 13.02 8.79 16.92
N THR A 155 13.82 7.89 17.50
CA THR A 155 14.98 7.27 16.86
C THR A 155 14.72 5.79 16.64
N LEU A 156 15.34 5.21 15.63
CA LEU A 156 15.28 3.75 15.45
C LEU A 156 16.01 3.07 16.61
N ASN A 157 15.29 2.17 17.26
CA ASN A 157 15.90 1.31 18.30
C ASN A 157 16.56 0.10 17.63
N GLN A 158 17.89 0.01 17.70
CA GLN A 158 18.65 -1.10 17.09
C GLN A 158 18.31 -2.46 17.69
N SER A 159 17.80 -2.50 18.92
CA SER A 159 17.39 -3.74 19.58
C SER A 159 15.93 -4.12 19.30
N ASN A 160 15.15 -3.18 18.79
CA ASN A 160 13.77 -3.38 18.35
C ASN A 160 13.40 -2.34 17.25
N PRO A 161 13.68 -2.61 15.98
CA PRO A 161 13.50 -1.62 14.90
C PRO A 161 12.02 -1.33 14.59
N TYR A 162 11.10 -2.01 15.24
CA TYR A 162 9.65 -1.86 15.04
C TYR A 162 9.01 -0.91 16.05
N GLU A 163 9.74 -0.54 17.09
CA GLU A 163 9.23 0.32 18.16
C GLU A 163 8.96 1.75 17.67
N ASN A 164 7.85 2.31 18.12
CA ASN A 164 7.43 3.69 17.76
C ASN A 164 7.31 3.97 16.25
N ARG A 165 7.01 2.94 15.46
CA ARG A 165 6.73 3.09 14.03
C ARG A 165 5.26 3.46 13.78
N ASP A 166 4.95 3.86 12.57
CA ASP A 166 3.58 4.03 12.08
C ASP A 166 2.75 2.80 12.44
N PRO A 167 1.60 2.96 13.11
CA PRO A 167 0.78 1.82 13.55
C PRO A 167 0.36 0.87 12.43
N ARG A 168 0.29 1.35 11.18
CA ARG A 168 -0.01 0.50 10.03
C ARG A 168 1.05 -0.56 9.75
N LEU A 169 2.28 -0.40 10.26
CA LEU A 169 3.32 -1.44 10.14
C LEU A 169 2.83 -2.77 10.72
N ASP A 170 2.37 -2.77 11.97
CA ASP A 170 1.91 -3.97 12.67
C ASP A 170 0.63 -4.56 12.08
N TYR A 171 -0.19 -3.73 11.41
CA TYR A 171 -1.39 -4.20 10.70
C TYR A 171 -1.10 -4.77 9.31
N THR A 172 0.03 -4.42 8.74
CA THR A 172 0.41 -4.81 7.38
C THR A 172 1.38 -5.99 7.37
N ILE A 173 2.25 -6.07 8.37
CA ILE A 173 3.42 -6.96 8.41
C ILE A 173 3.53 -7.63 9.78
N LEU A 174 3.75 -8.94 9.80
CA LEU A 174 4.21 -9.65 10.98
C LEU A 174 5.75 -9.73 10.92
N HIS A 175 6.38 -9.33 12.01
CA HIS A 175 7.83 -9.28 12.19
C HIS A 175 8.26 -10.09 13.43
N HIS A 176 9.55 -10.22 13.65
CA HIS A 176 10.07 -10.86 14.86
C HIS A 176 9.54 -10.15 16.12
N GLY A 177 9.00 -10.90 17.05
CA GLY A 177 8.35 -10.39 18.25
C GLY A 177 6.85 -10.05 18.07
N SER A 178 6.29 -10.09 16.86
CA SER A 178 4.83 -9.93 16.67
C SER A 178 4.06 -11.06 17.35
N SER A 179 2.84 -10.75 17.80
CA SER A 179 1.90 -11.76 18.30
C SER A 179 1.09 -12.38 17.17
N TRP A 180 1.05 -13.70 17.11
CA TRP A 180 0.20 -14.47 16.24
C TRP A 180 -0.34 -15.71 16.96
N LEU A 181 -1.66 -15.88 17.02
CA LEU A 181 -2.34 -17.00 17.71
C LEU A 181 -1.85 -17.16 19.17
N ASN A 182 -1.73 -16.06 19.89
CA ASN A 182 -1.23 -15.99 21.27
C ASN A 182 0.23 -16.49 21.45
N ASN A 183 0.98 -16.57 20.37
CA ASN A 183 2.40 -16.89 20.39
C ASN A 183 3.22 -15.68 19.95
N THR A 184 4.39 -15.48 20.54
CA THR A 184 5.37 -14.51 20.07
C THR A 184 6.17 -15.14 18.94
N LEU A 185 6.20 -14.50 17.76
CA LEU A 185 6.90 -15.02 16.59
C LEU A 185 8.42 -14.92 16.77
N ASP A 186 9.10 -16.05 16.64
CA ASP A 186 10.55 -16.13 16.51
C ASP A 186 10.94 -16.36 15.04
N ILE A 187 11.18 -15.25 14.33
CA ILE A 187 11.60 -15.24 12.92
C ILE A 187 13.12 -15.14 12.78
N SER A 188 13.87 -15.34 13.86
CA SER A 188 15.33 -15.45 13.79
C SER A 188 15.77 -16.68 12.98
N ILE A 189 16.98 -16.67 12.45
CA ILE A 189 17.52 -17.82 11.71
C ILE A 189 17.54 -19.06 12.61
N GLY A 190 16.83 -20.10 12.18
CA GLY A 190 16.65 -21.33 12.92
C GLY A 190 15.61 -21.27 14.04
N GLY A 191 14.94 -20.12 14.21
CA GLY A 191 13.78 -19.96 15.09
C GLY A 191 12.58 -20.77 14.63
N VAL A 192 11.60 -20.95 15.52
CA VAL A 192 10.40 -21.77 15.25
C VAL A 192 9.66 -21.28 14.00
N ASN A 193 9.57 -19.97 13.80
CA ASN A 193 8.86 -19.38 12.69
C ASN A 193 9.77 -19.04 11.48
N ASN A 194 11.06 -19.48 11.52
CA ASN A 194 12.00 -19.37 10.40
C ASN A 194 13.02 -20.51 10.42
N PRO A 195 12.60 -21.77 10.27
CA PRO A 195 13.45 -22.93 10.42
C PRO A 195 14.52 -22.99 9.32
N SER A 196 15.80 -23.02 9.71
CA SER A 196 16.95 -23.02 8.80
C SER A 196 17.14 -24.31 7.99
N ASN A 197 16.48 -25.39 8.38
CA ASN A 197 16.52 -26.70 7.71
C ASN A 197 15.30 -26.98 6.82
N SER A 198 14.43 -25.99 6.63
CA SER A 198 13.26 -26.09 5.74
C SER A 198 13.59 -25.53 4.37
N ALA A 199 13.01 -26.13 3.34
CA ALA A 199 12.98 -25.53 1.99
C ALA A 199 12.08 -24.27 1.97
N GLU A 200 11.15 -24.17 2.90
CA GLU A 200 10.26 -23.04 3.13
C GLU A 200 10.80 -22.25 4.35
N TYR A 201 11.30 -21.05 4.12
CA TYR A 201 11.73 -20.12 5.16
C TYR A 201 11.47 -18.68 4.73
N SER A 202 11.32 -17.77 5.67
CA SER A 202 11.18 -16.37 5.34
C SER A 202 12.52 -15.78 4.92
N LYS A 203 12.70 -15.62 3.61
CA LYS A 203 13.91 -14.98 3.06
C LYS A 203 14.03 -13.51 3.45
N THR A 204 12.92 -12.87 3.75
CA THR A 204 12.88 -11.43 4.09
C THR A 204 12.81 -11.17 5.58
N GLY A 205 12.62 -12.18 6.44
CA GLY A 205 12.41 -12.01 7.88
C GLY A 205 11.02 -11.47 8.26
N TYR A 206 10.05 -11.51 7.33
CA TYR A 206 8.70 -10.97 7.50
C TYR A 206 7.63 -11.88 6.95
N TYR A 207 6.38 -11.67 7.40
CA TYR A 207 5.17 -12.27 6.84
C TYR A 207 4.10 -11.20 6.61
N MET A 208 3.23 -11.41 5.64
CA MET A 208 2.07 -10.55 5.42
C MET A 208 1.08 -10.68 6.58
N CYS A 209 0.50 -9.56 7.01
CA CYS A 209 -0.56 -9.51 8.02
C CYS A 209 -1.88 -8.95 7.46
N LYS A 210 -1.76 -7.99 6.56
CA LYS A 210 -2.89 -7.23 6.03
C LYS A 210 -3.99 -8.14 5.54
N PHE A 211 -4.89 -8.42 5.35
CA PHE A 211 -6.01 -9.29 4.92
C PHE A 211 -6.25 -10.51 5.81
N MET A 212 -5.31 -10.88 6.69
CA MET A 212 -5.51 -12.02 7.56
C MET A 212 -6.44 -11.69 8.73
N GLY A 213 -7.23 -12.68 9.16
CA GLY A 213 -8.15 -12.56 10.28
C GLY A 213 -7.43 -12.19 11.59
N LYS A 214 -8.16 -11.54 12.48
CA LYS A 214 -7.71 -11.22 13.84
C LYS A 214 -8.00 -12.41 14.73
N PHE A 215 -6.98 -13.10 15.18
CA PHE A 215 -7.10 -14.25 16.07
C PHE A 215 -6.33 -13.96 17.35
N GLY A 216 -7.01 -14.00 18.49
CA GLY A 216 -6.39 -13.83 19.81
C GLY A 216 -5.64 -15.09 20.24
N GLU A 217 -6.07 -16.28 19.77
CA GLU A 217 -5.49 -17.57 20.15
C GLU A 217 -5.75 -18.63 19.08
N GLU A 218 -5.05 -19.79 19.18
CA GLU A 218 -5.16 -20.88 18.20
C GLU A 218 -6.56 -21.44 18.06
N SER A 219 -7.33 -21.49 19.14
CA SER A 219 -8.72 -21.98 19.15
C SER A 219 -9.67 -21.12 18.30
N GLN A 220 -9.30 -19.86 18.04
CA GLN A 220 -10.07 -18.92 17.22
C GLN A 220 -9.69 -18.96 15.74
N TYR A 221 -8.59 -19.67 15.38
CA TYR A 221 -8.14 -19.77 14.01
C TYR A 221 -9.12 -20.57 13.17
N GLY A 222 -9.76 -19.91 12.24
CA GLY A 222 -10.81 -20.50 11.45
C GLY A 222 -11.12 -19.69 10.21
N ASN A 223 -12.16 -20.10 9.52
CA ASN A 223 -12.63 -19.43 8.32
C ASN A 223 -13.00 -17.97 8.61
N LYS A 224 -12.67 -17.10 7.67
CA LYS A 224 -13.04 -15.68 7.67
C LYS A 224 -13.60 -15.30 6.31
N ILE A 225 -14.47 -14.32 6.31
CA ILE A 225 -14.93 -13.69 5.07
C ILE A 225 -13.95 -12.58 4.75
N HIS A 226 -13.36 -12.67 3.57
CA HIS A 226 -12.43 -11.67 3.06
C HIS A 226 -13.11 -10.88 1.94
N LEU A 227 -12.89 -9.56 1.95
CA LEU A 227 -13.32 -8.68 0.88
C LEU A 227 -12.13 -8.40 -0.05
N TRP A 228 -12.27 -8.72 -1.32
CA TRP A 228 -11.32 -8.24 -2.33
C TRP A 228 -11.74 -6.83 -2.74
N VAL A 229 -11.18 -5.83 -2.05
CA VAL A 229 -11.53 -4.42 -2.25
C VAL A 229 -10.86 -3.90 -3.53
N MET A 230 -11.67 -3.45 -4.48
CA MET A 230 -11.20 -2.90 -5.76
C MET A 230 -11.10 -1.37 -5.73
N PHE A 231 -12.03 -0.70 -5.04
CA PHE A 231 -12.01 0.74 -4.80
C PHE A 231 -12.45 1.04 -3.37
N ARG A 232 -11.75 1.94 -2.71
CA ARG A 232 -12.07 2.43 -1.38
C ARG A 232 -11.82 3.92 -1.23
N TYR A 233 -12.44 4.54 -0.22
CA TYR A 233 -12.44 5.99 -0.04
C TYR A 233 -11.03 6.57 0.15
N ALA A 234 -10.12 5.86 0.83
CA ALA A 234 -8.74 6.30 0.98
C ALA A 234 -8.04 6.50 -0.38
N GLU A 235 -8.34 5.69 -1.38
CA GLU A 235 -7.82 5.91 -2.74
C GLU A 235 -8.33 7.20 -3.34
N MET A 236 -9.57 7.60 -3.08
CA MET A 236 -10.12 8.87 -3.59
C MET A 236 -9.37 10.06 -3.01
N LEU A 237 -9.05 10.02 -1.71
CA LEU A 237 -8.23 11.05 -1.06
C LEU A 237 -6.82 11.11 -1.66
N LEU A 238 -6.17 9.96 -1.84
CA LEU A 238 -4.83 9.88 -2.45
C LEU A 238 -4.82 10.34 -3.90
N ASN A 239 -5.83 9.97 -4.69
CA ASN A 239 -5.95 10.40 -6.08
C ASN A 239 -6.13 11.93 -6.18
N TYR A 240 -6.95 12.50 -5.30
CA TYR A 240 -7.15 13.94 -5.22
C TYR A 240 -5.86 14.66 -4.81
N ALA A 241 -5.22 14.20 -3.73
CA ALA A 241 -3.99 14.81 -3.22
C ALA A 241 -2.88 14.81 -4.28
N GLU A 242 -2.67 13.69 -4.96
CA GLU A 242 -1.67 13.57 -6.02
C GLU A 242 -2.00 14.50 -7.20
N ALA A 243 -3.19 14.39 -7.74
CA ALA A 243 -3.57 15.15 -8.92
C ALA A 243 -3.56 16.68 -8.67
N MET A 244 -4.04 17.11 -7.50
CA MET A 244 -4.04 18.52 -7.15
C MET A 244 -2.62 19.05 -6.85
N ASN A 245 -1.77 18.26 -6.21
CA ASN A 245 -0.38 18.61 -5.99
C ASN A 245 0.37 18.79 -7.32
N GLU A 246 0.15 17.91 -8.29
CA GLU A 246 0.80 18.00 -9.61
C GLU A 246 0.22 19.13 -10.47
N TYR A 247 -1.04 19.49 -10.25
CA TYR A 247 -1.65 20.62 -10.93
C TYR A 247 -1.20 21.97 -10.40
N LEU A 248 -1.04 22.13 -9.09
CA LEU A 248 -0.66 23.40 -8.46
C LEU A 248 0.87 23.57 -8.41
N SER A 249 1.32 24.83 -8.33
CA SER A 249 2.75 25.15 -8.14
C SER A 249 3.25 24.89 -6.72
N SER A 250 2.33 24.80 -5.75
CA SER A 250 2.56 24.44 -4.36
C SER A 250 1.33 23.75 -3.79
N PRO A 251 1.46 22.87 -2.79
CA PRO A 251 0.33 22.19 -2.18
C PRO A 251 -0.69 23.16 -1.58
N SER A 252 -1.96 22.96 -1.87
CA SER A 252 -3.07 23.67 -1.18
C SER A 252 -3.39 23.01 0.16
N GLN A 253 -4.16 23.72 1.01
CA GLN A 253 -4.62 23.16 2.27
C GLN A 253 -5.41 21.85 2.06
N ASP A 254 -6.24 21.75 1.04
CA ASP A 254 -7.00 20.53 0.73
C ASP A 254 -6.10 19.32 0.46
N VAL A 255 -4.90 19.53 -0.10
CA VAL A 255 -3.90 18.45 -0.29
C VAL A 255 -3.37 17.97 1.06
N TYR A 256 -3.04 18.91 1.96
CA TYR A 256 -2.65 18.56 3.32
C TYR A 256 -3.77 17.84 4.07
N ASP A 257 -5.00 18.34 3.98
CA ASP A 257 -6.16 17.76 4.68
C ASP A 257 -6.44 16.31 4.25
N ALA A 258 -6.28 15.99 2.97
CA ALA A 258 -6.44 14.64 2.47
C ALA A 258 -5.41 13.67 3.08
N ILE A 259 -4.14 14.07 3.20
CA ILE A 259 -3.09 13.26 3.83
C ILE A 259 -3.26 13.21 5.35
N ILE A 260 -3.62 14.33 5.98
CA ILE A 260 -3.92 14.40 7.42
C ILE A 260 -5.04 13.43 7.79
N ALA A 261 -6.12 13.38 7.00
CA ALA A 261 -7.23 12.46 7.25
C ALA A 261 -6.77 10.98 7.29
N LEU A 262 -5.91 10.57 6.35
CA LEU A 262 -5.35 9.22 6.32
C LEU A 262 -4.46 8.95 7.53
N ARG A 263 -3.57 9.88 7.87
CA ARG A 263 -2.63 9.74 8.99
C ARG A 263 -3.35 9.76 10.34
N ALA A 264 -4.36 10.61 10.50
CA ALA A 264 -5.19 10.65 11.70
C ALA A 264 -5.91 9.31 11.91
N ARG A 265 -6.55 8.74 10.86
CA ARG A 265 -7.16 7.43 10.90
C ARG A 265 -6.16 6.34 11.23
N ALA A 266 -4.93 6.43 10.71
CA ALA A 266 -3.87 5.46 10.96
C ALA A 266 -3.33 5.50 12.41
N GLY A 267 -3.67 6.52 13.19
CA GLY A 267 -3.16 6.69 14.55
C GLY A 267 -1.80 7.38 14.63
N ILE A 268 -1.40 8.09 13.59
CA ILE A 268 -0.24 8.99 13.63
C ILE A 268 -0.54 10.11 14.63
N GLU A 269 0.45 10.50 15.41
CA GLU A 269 0.31 11.59 16.40
C GLU A 269 0.00 12.91 15.69
N ALA A 270 -0.92 13.68 16.28
CA ALA A 270 -1.37 14.94 15.69
C ALA A 270 -0.26 15.98 15.49
N GLY A 271 0.83 15.86 16.29
CA GLY A 271 1.94 16.80 16.18
C GLY A 271 1.59 18.20 16.71
N ASN A 272 2.12 19.22 16.08
CA ASN A 272 1.88 20.63 16.39
C ASN A 272 1.52 21.42 15.13
N ASP A 273 1.23 22.71 15.29
CA ASP A 273 0.83 23.56 14.15
C ASP A 273 1.90 23.71 13.07
N GLU A 274 3.19 23.51 13.37
CA GLU A 274 4.28 23.58 12.39
C GLU A 274 4.49 22.27 11.62
N SER A 275 4.02 21.16 12.19
CA SER A 275 4.12 19.82 11.59
C SER A 275 2.93 18.93 11.98
N PRO A 276 1.71 19.28 11.56
CA PRO A 276 0.54 18.47 11.87
C PRO A 276 0.69 17.09 11.22
N TYR A 277 0.55 16.06 12.03
CA TYR A 277 0.70 14.65 11.60
C TYR A 277 2.02 14.38 10.84
N GLY A 278 3.10 15.06 11.21
CA GLY A 278 4.41 14.94 10.56
C GLY A 278 4.55 15.64 9.21
N LEU A 279 3.58 16.46 8.80
CA LEU A 279 3.63 17.24 7.57
C LEU A 279 4.21 18.64 7.86
N LYS A 280 5.35 18.95 7.29
CA LYS A 280 5.93 20.31 7.42
C LYS A 280 5.02 21.34 6.75
N LYS A 281 4.92 22.52 7.31
CA LYS A 281 4.26 23.65 6.63
C LYS A 281 5.02 24.07 5.37
N ASN A 282 4.29 24.63 4.42
CA ASN A 282 4.86 25.25 3.21
C ASN A 282 5.79 24.33 2.42
N MET A 283 5.45 23.05 2.34
CA MET A 283 6.16 22.12 1.46
C MET A 283 6.15 22.61 0.02
N THR A 284 7.23 22.39 -0.68
CA THR A 284 7.25 22.49 -2.14
C THR A 284 6.41 21.39 -2.77
N GLN A 285 6.02 21.55 -4.03
CA GLN A 285 5.33 20.51 -4.80
C GLN A 285 6.12 19.18 -4.79
N ALA A 286 7.44 19.25 -4.89
CA ALA A 286 8.30 18.05 -4.91
C ALA A 286 8.32 17.32 -3.56
N GLU A 287 8.45 18.05 -2.45
CA GLU A 287 8.41 17.46 -1.11
C GLU A 287 7.06 16.81 -0.83
N MET A 288 5.96 17.46 -1.19
CA MET A 288 4.61 16.89 -1.01
C MET A 288 4.40 15.69 -1.94
N ARG A 289 4.95 15.68 -3.15
CA ARG A 289 4.93 14.50 -4.05
C ARG A 289 5.56 13.28 -3.40
N GLU A 290 6.72 13.44 -2.77
CA GLU A 290 7.38 12.35 -2.04
C GLU A 290 6.51 11.83 -0.89
N VAL A 291 5.92 12.73 -0.13
CA VAL A 291 4.97 12.38 0.94
C VAL A 291 3.79 11.59 0.38
N ILE A 292 3.12 12.08 -0.66
CA ILE A 292 1.94 11.43 -1.25
C ILE A 292 2.30 10.06 -1.83
N GLN A 293 3.42 9.95 -2.53
CA GLN A 293 3.88 8.69 -3.10
C GLN A 293 4.19 7.65 -2.01
N ASN A 294 4.80 8.08 -0.91
CA ASN A 294 5.07 7.21 0.21
C ASN A 294 3.78 6.85 0.97
N GLU A 295 2.91 7.82 1.22
CA GLU A 295 1.60 7.58 1.86
C GLU A 295 0.79 6.55 1.07
N ARG A 296 0.75 6.70 -0.27
CA ARG A 296 0.10 5.73 -1.16
C ARG A 296 0.76 4.35 -1.07
N ARG A 297 2.08 4.29 -0.99
CA ARG A 297 2.83 3.03 -0.87
C ARG A 297 2.45 2.24 0.38
N ILE A 298 2.39 2.89 1.54
CA ILE A 298 2.10 2.21 2.82
C ILE A 298 0.61 1.97 3.01
N GLU A 299 -0.24 2.93 2.67
CA GLU A 299 -1.68 2.82 2.78
C GLU A 299 -2.25 1.71 1.88
N MET A 300 -1.80 1.66 0.62
CA MET A 300 -2.28 0.73 -0.40
C MET A 300 -1.39 -0.51 -0.54
N ALA A 301 -0.53 -0.81 0.45
CA ALA A 301 0.32 -1.99 0.43
C ALA A 301 -0.50 -3.26 0.22
N PHE A 302 -0.04 -4.18 -0.64
CA PHE A 302 -0.69 -5.42 -1.06
C PHE A 302 -2.03 -5.29 -1.80
N GLU A 303 -2.52 -4.09 -2.08
CA GLU A 303 -3.75 -3.84 -2.84
C GLU A 303 -3.49 -3.68 -4.36
N GLU A 304 -2.44 -4.27 -4.88
CA GLU A 304 -2.03 -4.27 -6.30
C GLU A 304 -1.72 -2.88 -6.88
N GLN A 305 -1.63 -1.82 -6.04
CA GLN A 305 -1.42 -0.45 -6.51
C GLN A 305 0.04 -0.17 -6.86
N ARG A 306 1.00 -0.58 -6.01
CA ARG A 306 2.42 -0.25 -6.16
C ARG A 306 3.01 -0.63 -7.51
N TYR A 307 2.60 -1.78 -8.05
CA TYR A 307 3.05 -2.25 -9.36
C TYR A 307 2.76 -1.24 -10.47
N TRP A 308 1.59 -0.64 -10.46
CA TRP A 308 1.16 0.34 -11.44
C TRP A 308 1.70 1.74 -11.12
N ASP A 309 1.77 2.12 -9.87
CA ASP A 309 2.25 3.43 -9.43
C ASP A 309 3.69 3.68 -9.86
N ILE A 310 4.61 2.74 -9.61
CA ILE A 310 6.02 2.91 -10.02
C ILE A 310 6.20 3.00 -11.55
N ARG A 311 5.26 2.41 -12.30
CA ARG A 311 5.23 2.50 -13.76
C ARG A 311 4.68 3.84 -14.23
N ARG A 312 3.50 4.22 -13.79
CA ARG A 312 2.89 5.48 -14.21
C ARG A 312 3.68 6.70 -13.78
N TRP A 313 4.40 6.64 -12.65
CA TRP A 313 5.33 7.68 -12.20
C TRP A 313 6.68 7.67 -12.96
N ARG A 314 6.95 6.65 -13.75
CA ARG A 314 8.25 6.49 -14.46
C ARG A 314 9.45 6.42 -13.51
N ILE A 315 9.32 5.73 -12.38
CA ILE A 315 10.37 5.55 -11.36
C ILE A 315 10.83 4.10 -11.19
N ALA A 316 10.25 3.16 -11.95
CA ALA A 316 10.58 1.74 -11.81
C ALA A 316 12.05 1.45 -12.10
N GLU A 317 12.63 2.09 -13.12
CA GLU A 317 14.05 1.93 -13.46
C GLU A 317 14.97 2.34 -12.30
N GLU A 318 14.61 3.40 -11.56
CA GLU A 318 15.41 3.87 -10.43
C GLU A 318 15.27 2.93 -9.23
N ILE A 319 14.04 2.51 -8.91
CA ILE A 319 13.75 1.62 -7.78
C ILE A 319 14.50 0.28 -7.93
N PHE A 320 14.51 -0.30 -9.14
CA PHE A 320 15.12 -1.60 -9.38
C PHE A 320 16.64 -1.54 -9.67
N LYS A 321 17.30 -0.39 -9.49
CA LYS A 321 18.78 -0.33 -9.42
C LYS A 321 19.31 -0.96 -8.14
N ASN A 322 18.52 -0.89 -7.07
CA ASN A 322 18.84 -1.48 -5.79
C ASN A 322 18.16 -2.84 -5.63
N PRO A 323 18.75 -3.77 -4.89
CA PRO A 323 18.15 -5.06 -4.60
C PRO A 323 16.87 -4.90 -3.75
N LEU A 324 16.03 -5.92 -3.79
CA LEU A 324 15.03 -6.11 -2.76
C LEU A 324 15.69 -6.69 -1.53
N GLU A 325 15.46 -6.07 -0.38
CA GLU A 325 16.12 -6.36 0.88
C GLU A 325 15.20 -7.10 1.84
N GLY A 326 15.79 -7.88 2.70
CA GLY A 326 15.19 -8.51 3.86
C GLY A 326 15.97 -8.20 5.11
N LEU A 327 15.54 -8.75 6.24
CA LEU A 327 16.18 -8.62 7.52
C LEU A 327 16.59 -10.00 8.05
N GLU A 328 17.89 -10.21 8.16
CA GLU A 328 18.43 -11.38 8.83
C GLU A 328 18.49 -11.13 10.33
N ILE A 329 17.78 -11.95 11.10
CA ILE A 329 17.66 -11.80 12.54
C ILE A 329 18.43 -12.94 13.20
N ARG A 330 19.38 -12.62 14.07
CA ARG A 330 20.18 -13.60 14.82
C ARG A 330 20.04 -13.36 16.32
N VAL A 331 19.70 -14.42 17.05
CA VAL A 331 19.64 -14.43 18.50
C VAL A 331 20.85 -15.15 19.04
N LYS A 332 21.63 -14.50 19.90
CA LYS A 332 22.78 -15.07 20.58
C LYS A 332 22.72 -14.72 22.07
N GLY A 333 22.36 -15.70 22.89
CA GLY A 333 22.07 -15.46 24.31
C GLY A 333 20.90 -14.47 24.45
N ASN A 334 21.11 -13.37 25.14
CA ASN A 334 20.11 -12.32 25.36
C ASN A 334 20.22 -11.19 24.36
N THR A 335 21.01 -11.33 23.30
CA THR A 335 21.20 -10.27 22.29
C THR A 335 20.57 -10.69 20.99
N THR A 336 19.71 -9.84 20.45
CA THR A 336 19.16 -9.96 19.09
C THR A 336 19.85 -8.93 18.21
N SER A 337 20.32 -9.37 17.03
CA SER A 337 20.87 -8.50 16.01
C SER A 337 20.01 -8.57 14.76
N PHE A 338 19.87 -7.42 14.11
CA PHE A 338 19.08 -7.21 12.90
C PHE A 338 20.02 -6.70 11.81
N ASN A 339 20.16 -7.46 10.72
CA ASN A 339 21.08 -7.13 9.63
C ASN A 339 20.30 -7.14 8.30
N GLU A 340 20.35 -6.04 7.60
CA GLU A 340 19.81 -5.97 6.25
C GLU A 340 20.62 -6.86 5.30
N VAL A 341 19.90 -7.58 4.43
CA VAL A 341 20.48 -8.50 3.46
C VAL A 341 19.78 -8.41 2.12
N ASP A 342 20.54 -8.52 1.05
CA ASP A 342 20.01 -8.61 -0.30
C ASP A 342 19.29 -9.94 -0.51
N VAL A 343 18.00 -9.88 -0.84
CA VAL A 343 17.16 -11.08 -1.08
C VAL A 343 17.01 -11.37 -2.56
N LEU A 344 16.84 -10.34 -3.35
CA LEU A 344 16.62 -10.46 -4.79
C LEU A 344 17.13 -9.22 -5.54
N SER A 345 18.10 -9.43 -6.41
CA SER A 345 18.49 -8.42 -7.40
C SER A 345 17.73 -8.65 -8.70
N THR A 346 17.16 -7.60 -9.24
CA THR A 346 16.43 -7.63 -10.51
C THR A 346 16.69 -6.35 -11.29
N THR A 347 16.39 -6.38 -12.57
CA THR A 347 16.50 -5.21 -13.45
C THR A 347 15.16 -4.89 -14.06
N PHE A 348 14.90 -3.62 -14.26
CA PHE A 348 13.71 -3.15 -14.95
C PHE A 348 14.07 -2.68 -16.35
N ASP A 349 13.63 -3.42 -17.36
CA ASP A 349 13.75 -3.00 -18.76
C ASP A 349 12.62 -2.02 -19.10
N VAL A 350 12.94 -0.96 -19.85
CA VAL A 350 11.99 0.09 -20.28
C VAL A 350 10.75 -0.47 -20.98
N LYS A 351 10.88 -1.56 -21.74
CA LYS A 351 9.72 -2.23 -22.36
C LYS A 351 8.66 -2.66 -21.35
N ARG A 352 9.03 -2.94 -20.09
CA ARG A 352 8.12 -3.40 -19.03
C ARG A 352 7.20 -2.31 -18.48
N TYR A 353 7.33 -1.06 -18.92
CA TYR A 353 6.34 -0.04 -18.61
C TYR A 353 4.97 -0.34 -19.25
N LEU A 354 4.98 -0.98 -20.41
CA LEU A 354 3.78 -1.49 -21.06
C LEU A 354 3.87 -3.01 -21.18
N TYR A 355 2.73 -3.68 -21.13
CA TYR A 355 2.69 -5.12 -21.41
C TYR A 355 2.84 -5.41 -22.90
N PRO A 356 3.43 -6.56 -23.29
CA PRO A 356 3.36 -7.00 -24.67
C PRO A 356 1.91 -7.34 -25.03
N ILE A 357 1.53 -6.99 -26.24
CA ILE A 357 0.31 -7.56 -26.83
C ILE A 357 0.59 -9.05 -27.08
N PRO A 358 -0.32 -9.95 -26.70
CA PRO A 358 -0.09 -11.38 -26.93
C PRO A 358 0.22 -11.66 -28.40
N TYR A 359 1.28 -12.44 -28.65
CA TYR A 359 1.77 -12.71 -30.00
C TYR A 359 0.66 -13.20 -30.93
N ASN A 360 -0.20 -14.11 -30.45
CA ASN A 360 -1.33 -14.62 -31.23
C ASN A 360 -2.34 -13.56 -31.66
N GLU A 361 -2.42 -12.43 -30.98
CA GLU A 361 -3.29 -11.32 -31.39
C GLU A 361 -2.59 -10.46 -32.44
N VAL A 362 -1.30 -10.22 -32.29
CA VAL A 362 -0.50 -9.48 -33.29
C VAL A 362 -0.52 -10.17 -34.64
N VAL A 363 -0.34 -11.49 -34.67
CA VAL A 363 -0.30 -12.25 -35.97
C VAL A 363 -1.66 -12.43 -36.62
N LYS A 364 -2.77 -12.18 -35.91
CA LYS A 364 -4.13 -12.26 -36.48
C LYS A 364 -4.59 -10.99 -37.16
N ASN A 365 -3.92 -9.90 -36.90
CA ASN A 365 -4.34 -8.58 -37.36
C ASN A 365 -3.13 -7.78 -37.87
N ASP A 366 -3.02 -7.67 -39.19
CA ASP A 366 -1.91 -6.99 -39.88
C ASP A 366 -1.78 -5.49 -39.50
N ASN A 367 -2.84 -4.89 -38.96
CA ASN A 367 -2.83 -3.50 -38.45
C ASN A 367 -2.41 -3.38 -36.98
N MET A 368 -2.17 -4.51 -36.28
CA MET A 368 -1.77 -4.49 -34.89
C MET A 368 -0.27 -4.40 -34.78
N ILE A 369 0.20 -3.33 -34.18
CA ILE A 369 1.62 -3.07 -33.92
C ILE A 369 1.91 -3.41 -32.46
N GLN A 370 2.96 -4.21 -32.25
CA GLN A 370 3.41 -4.55 -30.89
C GLN A 370 3.86 -3.32 -30.12
N ASN A 371 3.68 -3.33 -28.80
CA ASN A 371 4.21 -2.29 -27.94
C ASN A 371 5.74 -2.16 -28.09
N PRO A 372 6.30 -0.93 -27.98
CA PRO A 372 7.71 -0.70 -28.27
C PRO A 372 8.66 -1.60 -27.46
N LYS A 373 9.72 -2.07 -28.12
CA LYS A 373 10.80 -2.91 -27.57
C LYS A 373 10.43 -4.34 -27.18
N TRP A 374 9.23 -4.80 -27.52
CA TRP A 374 8.82 -6.21 -27.41
C TRP A 374 9.03 -6.99 -28.69
#